data_40d5cba4dd1dade43a97136df1565dfb
#
_entry.id   40d5cba4dd1dade43a97136df1565dfb
#
_cell.length_a   1.000
_cell.length_b   1.000
_cell.length_c   1.000
_cell.angle_alpha   90.00
_cell.angle_beta   90.00
_cell.angle_gamma   90.00
#
_symmetry.space_group_name_H-M   'P 1'
#
loop_
_entity.id
_entity.type
_entity.pdbx_description
1 polymer ?
#
loop_
_entity_poly.entity_id
_entity_poly.type
_entity_poly.pdbx_seq_one_letter_code
_entity_poly.pdbx_strand_id
1 'polypeptide(L)'
;GGQPAMARVKTISLGGAYLESVKKLNVGDTIRLEVRSGLRKIHFTAVVRNSGPDGNGVEIVHMQGDDRDKLRKLVQRKLVVKS
;
A
#
# COMPACT_ATOMS: atom_id res chain seq x y z
N GLY A 1 -12.32 16.00 -1.44
CA GLY A 1 -12.37 14.61 -1.63
C GLY A 1 -12.10 14.29 -3.07
N GLY A 2 -11.11 13.60 -3.33
CA GLY A 2 -10.80 13.16 -4.66
C GLY A 2 -11.40 11.81 -4.95
N GLN A 3 -11.48 11.50 -6.22
CA GLN A 3 -11.80 10.16 -6.63
C GLN A 3 -10.62 9.25 -6.30
N PRO A 4 -10.90 7.99 -5.94
CA PRO A 4 -9.82 7.05 -5.70
C PRO A 4 -9.01 6.85 -6.97
N ALA A 5 -7.70 6.96 -6.83
CA ALA A 5 -6.79 6.68 -7.93
C ALA A 5 -6.47 5.18 -7.91
N MET A 6 -6.45 4.59 -9.09
CA MET A 6 -6.05 3.20 -9.24
C MET A 6 -4.54 3.14 -9.37
N ALA A 7 -3.93 2.31 -8.56
CA ALA A 7 -2.49 2.08 -8.63
C ALA A 7 -2.22 0.61 -8.42
N ARG A 8 -1.15 0.13 -9.03
CA ARG A 8 -0.71 -1.24 -8.85
C ARG A 8 0.31 -1.29 -7.73
N VAL A 9 0.11 -2.20 -6.78
CA VAL A 9 1.08 -2.40 -5.71
C VAL A 9 2.20 -3.27 -6.25
N LYS A 10 3.41 -2.69 -6.36
CA LYS A 10 4.58 -3.44 -6.83
C LYS A 10 5.18 -4.28 -5.71
N THR A 11 5.34 -3.67 -4.54
CA THR A 11 5.80 -4.38 -3.35
C THR A 11 5.02 -3.89 -2.15
N ILE A 12 4.86 -4.76 -1.16
CA ILE A 12 4.20 -4.40 0.08
C ILE A 12 4.84 -5.16 1.24
N SER A 13 4.98 -4.46 2.37
CA SER A 13 5.45 -5.03 3.62
C SER A 13 4.60 -4.49 4.75
N LEU A 14 4.91 -4.89 5.98
CA LEU A 14 4.15 -4.38 7.13
C LEU A 14 4.39 -2.90 7.39
N GLY A 15 5.49 -2.34 6.91
CA GLY A 15 5.83 -0.94 7.15
C GLY A 15 5.56 -0.02 5.98
N GLY A 16 5.36 -0.54 4.78
CA GLY A 16 5.17 0.32 3.63
C GLY A 16 4.90 -0.41 2.34
N ALA A 17 4.78 0.36 1.28
CA ALA A 17 4.48 -0.20 -0.03
C ALA A 17 5.09 0.68 -1.12
N TYR A 18 5.32 0.09 -2.28
CA TYR A 18 5.69 0.84 -3.47
C TYR A 18 4.57 0.69 -4.49
N LEU A 19 4.06 1.83 -4.92
CA LEU A 19 2.89 1.89 -5.79
C LEU A 19 3.31 2.34 -7.18
N GLU A 20 3.04 1.51 -8.18
CA GLU A 20 3.16 1.94 -9.57
C GLU A 20 1.93 2.77 -9.91
N SER A 21 2.15 4.02 -10.27
CA SER A 21 1.06 4.92 -10.57
C SER A 21 1.51 5.89 -11.64
N VAL A 22 0.62 6.17 -12.59
CA VAL A 22 0.87 7.22 -13.57
C VAL A 22 0.74 8.60 -12.95
N LYS A 23 0.06 8.69 -11.82
CA LYS A 23 -0.11 9.95 -11.12
C LYS A 23 1.01 10.14 -10.10
N LYS A 24 1.70 11.24 -10.21
CA LYS A 24 2.75 11.59 -9.27
C LYS A 24 2.14 12.14 -7.99
N LEU A 25 2.48 11.53 -6.87
CA LEU A 25 2.04 11.99 -5.56
C LEU A 25 3.11 12.90 -4.95
N ASN A 26 2.67 13.78 -4.06
CA ASN A 26 3.60 14.70 -3.39
C ASN A 26 4.16 14.07 -2.13
N VAL A 27 5.49 14.15 -1.99
CA VAL A 27 6.16 13.67 -0.78
C VAL A 27 5.62 14.43 0.42
N GLY A 28 5.27 13.69 1.47
CA GLY A 28 4.69 14.26 2.68
C GLY A 28 3.18 14.18 2.74
N ASP A 29 2.52 13.91 1.62
CA ASP A 29 1.07 13.79 1.62
C ASP A 29 0.62 12.54 2.36
N THR A 30 -0.48 12.68 3.07
CA THR A 30 -1.15 11.56 3.71
C THR A 30 -2.24 11.04 2.79
N ILE A 31 -2.24 9.75 2.52
CA ILE A 31 -3.19 9.14 1.61
C ILE A 31 -3.85 7.94 2.27
N ARG A 32 -5.05 7.64 1.82
CA ARG A 32 -5.76 6.43 2.24
C ARG A 32 -5.71 5.44 1.11
N LEU A 33 -5.37 4.20 1.44
CA LEU A 33 -5.22 3.14 0.45
C LEU A 33 -6.13 1.97 0.78
N GLU A 34 -6.65 1.36 -0.27
CA GLU A 34 -7.36 0.10 -0.18
C GLU A 34 -6.63 -0.90 -1.06
N VAL A 35 -6.18 -1.98 -0.47
CA VAL A 35 -5.54 -3.07 -1.21
C VAL A 35 -6.50 -4.24 -1.25
N ARG A 36 -6.73 -4.77 -2.44
CA ARG A 36 -7.59 -5.93 -2.63
C ARG A 36 -6.75 -7.15 -2.90
N SER A 37 -7.07 -8.23 -2.19
CA SER A 37 -6.41 -9.52 -2.38
C SER A 37 -7.47 -10.61 -2.31
N GLY A 38 -7.88 -11.12 -3.45
CA GLY A 38 -8.99 -12.03 -3.54
C GLY A 38 -10.27 -11.35 -3.09
N LEU A 39 -10.95 -11.92 -2.11
CA LEU A 39 -12.17 -11.34 -1.56
C LEU A 39 -11.91 -10.41 -0.39
N ARG A 40 -10.65 -10.24 0.00
CA ARG A 40 -10.30 -9.41 1.15
C ARG A 40 -9.94 -8.02 0.71
N LYS A 41 -10.29 -7.05 1.55
CA LYS A 41 -9.92 -5.66 1.38
C LYS A 41 -9.14 -5.22 2.61
N ILE A 42 -8.05 -4.54 2.38
CA ILE A 42 -7.19 -4.03 3.44
C ILE A 42 -7.12 -2.52 3.28
N HIS A 43 -7.48 -1.80 4.33
CA HIS A 43 -7.46 -0.33 4.33
C HIS A 43 -6.36 0.16 5.25
N PHE A 44 -5.62 1.17 4.80
CA PHE A 44 -4.62 1.78 5.65
C PHE A 44 -4.34 3.21 5.23
N THR A 45 -3.78 3.95 6.16
CA THR A 45 -3.33 5.32 5.93
C THR A 45 -1.82 5.31 5.78
N ALA A 46 -1.32 6.03 4.79
CA ALA A 46 0.10 6.05 4.51
C ALA A 46 0.56 7.46 4.18
N VAL A 47 1.85 7.71 4.36
CA VAL A 47 2.49 8.96 3.99
C VAL A 47 3.43 8.69 2.84
N VAL A 48 3.37 9.55 1.82
CA VAL A 48 4.26 9.45 0.66
C VAL A 48 5.66 9.86 1.10
N ARG A 49 6.62 8.94 0.96
CA ARG A 49 8.01 9.18 1.36
C ARG A 49 8.92 9.49 0.19
N ASN A 50 8.63 8.92 -0.96
CA ASN A 50 9.37 9.28 -2.17
C ASN A 50 8.46 9.17 -3.38
N SER A 51 8.83 9.87 -4.43
CA SER A 51 8.06 9.93 -5.66
C SER A 51 9.03 10.00 -6.83
N GLY A 52 8.84 9.12 -7.79
CA GLY A 52 9.70 9.03 -8.95
C GLY A 52 8.91 8.73 -10.21
N PRO A 53 9.60 8.57 -11.34
CA PRO A 53 8.93 8.33 -12.62
C PRO A 53 8.22 6.99 -12.68
N ASP A 54 8.66 6.02 -11.90
CA ASP A 54 8.12 4.66 -11.93
C ASP A 54 7.04 4.42 -10.89
N GLY A 55 6.89 5.31 -9.93
CA GLY A 55 5.91 5.15 -8.87
C GLY A 55 6.25 5.90 -7.61
N ASN A 56 5.55 5.55 -6.54
CA ASN A 56 5.65 6.26 -5.27
C ASN A 56 5.85 5.27 -4.13
N GLY A 57 6.82 5.58 -3.27
CA GLY A 57 7.03 4.83 -2.04
C GLY A 57 6.23 5.44 -0.91
N VAL A 58 5.50 4.63 -0.17
CA VAL A 58 4.67 5.10 0.94
C VAL A 58 4.98 4.32 2.20
N GLU A 59 4.87 5.01 3.33
CA GLU A 59 5.04 4.40 4.65
C GLU A 59 3.67 4.27 5.30
N ILE A 60 3.34 3.09 5.80
CA ILE A 60 2.08 2.87 6.49
C ILE A 60 2.19 3.47 7.89
N VAL A 61 1.29 4.40 8.21
CA VAL A 61 1.32 5.10 9.50
C VAL A 61 0.13 4.75 10.38
N HIS A 62 -0.94 4.21 9.79
CA HIS A 62 -2.10 3.81 10.58
C HIS A 62 -2.86 2.69 9.87
N MET A 63 -3.34 1.75 10.67
CA MET A 63 -4.11 0.62 10.18
C MET A 63 -4.95 0.07 11.33
N GLN A 64 -6.20 -0.28 11.06
CA GLN A 64 -7.02 -0.93 12.07
C GLN A 64 -6.51 -2.35 12.32
N GLY A 65 -6.80 -2.87 13.51
CA GLY A 65 -6.27 -4.16 13.94
C GLY A 65 -6.56 -5.31 12.98
N ASP A 66 -7.79 -5.40 12.50
CA ASP A 66 -8.17 -6.46 11.57
C ASP A 66 -7.43 -6.34 10.25
N ASP A 67 -7.24 -5.13 9.77
CA ASP A 67 -6.52 -4.90 8.54
C ASP A 67 -5.04 -5.25 8.67
N ARG A 68 -4.47 -5.00 9.85
CA ARG A 68 -3.09 -5.37 10.12
C ARG A 68 -2.89 -6.88 10.04
N ASP A 69 -3.83 -7.64 10.60
CA ASP A 69 -3.76 -9.09 10.53
C ASP A 69 -3.89 -9.60 9.10
N LYS A 70 -4.78 -8.99 8.32
CA LYS A 70 -4.95 -9.34 6.91
C LYS A 70 -3.68 -9.07 6.13
N LEU A 71 -3.04 -7.93 6.40
CA LEU A 71 -1.80 -7.57 5.72
C LEU A 71 -0.68 -8.53 6.10
N ARG A 72 -0.58 -8.88 7.38
CA ARG A 72 0.44 -9.83 7.83
C ARG A 72 0.30 -11.16 7.11
N LYS A 73 -0.91 -11.67 6.96
CA LYS A 73 -1.15 -12.91 6.24
C LYS A 73 -0.79 -12.81 4.78
N LEU A 74 -1.08 -11.66 4.16
CA LEU A 74 -0.73 -11.44 2.77
C LEU A 74 0.78 -11.44 2.57
N VAL A 75 1.51 -10.75 3.43
CA VAL A 75 2.97 -10.67 3.35
C VAL A 75 3.59 -12.05 3.58
N GLN A 76 3.10 -12.78 4.58
CA GLN A 76 3.62 -14.13 4.85
C GLN A 76 3.37 -15.07 3.69
N ARG A 77 2.19 -14.98 3.07
CA ARG A 77 1.86 -15.81 1.91
C ARG A 77 2.84 -15.57 0.77
N LYS A 78 3.20 -14.32 0.53
CA LYS A 78 4.17 -14.00 -0.52
C LYS A 78 5.55 -14.58 -0.21
N LEU A 79 5.95 -14.52 1.04
CA LEU A 79 7.23 -15.09 1.45
C LEU A 79 7.26 -16.60 1.27
N VAL A 80 6.17 -17.27 1.59
CA VAL A 80 6.07 -18.72 1.41
C VAL A 80 6.15 -19.10 -0.07
N VAL A 81 5.48 -18.34 -0.92
CA VAL A 81 5.51 -18.60 -2.35
C VAL A 81 6.92 -18.45 -2.92
N LYS A 82 7.71 -17.55 -2.36
CA LYS A 82 9.09 -17.37 -2.80
C LYS A 82 10.00 -18.52 -2.40
N SER A 83 9.64 -19.23 -1.36
CA SER A 83 10.40 -20.38 -0.92
C SER A 83 10.15 -21.56 -1.85
#